data_8f66262e4d54b13ae301687eef0e7d79
#
_entry.id   8f66262e4d54b13ae301687eef0e7d79
#
_cell.length_a   1.000
_cell.length_b   1.000
_cell.length_c   1.000
_cell.angle_alpha   90.00
_cell.angle_beta   90.00
_cell.angle_gamma   90.00
#
_symmetry.space_group_name_H-M   'P 1'
#
loop_
_entity.id
_entity.type
_entity.pdbx_description
1 polymer ?
#
loop_
_entity_poly.entity_id
_entity_poly.type
_entity_poly.pdbx_seq_one_letter_code
_entity_poly.pdbx_strand_id
1 'polypeptide(L)'
;GASAIPTSSGNTERQIELMQDLGSTAMACTPSYFLYVNEVFKKLGISIADDTKLKCGIFGAEPWSEEMRRRIEEQTGIKAYDIFGTSEISGPLFTECTYQDGIHIWADQFLIEVIDPETGEQLADGERGELVVTTLAKEALPLIRYRIGDLTVIRSGPCKCGRTHPRIMRILGRTDDMIIVRGINVFPGQVEAVLMDIPEVAEHYQLVVDREKELDTLRVQVEVTQDVFSDKISDLMVLEKKVTKALQTVLNISARVELVEPGTIPRSMGKAQRVIDKRKI
;
A
#
# COMPACT_ATOMS: atom_id res chain seq x y z
N GLY A 1 -13.10 1.89 -24.25
CA GLY A 1 -13.26 0.65 -24.77
C GLY A 1 -12.31 -0.46 -24.32
N ALA A 2 -12.21 -0.78 -23.01
CA ALA A 2 -11.51 -1.98 -22.55
C ALA A 2 -12.52 -3.09 -22.26
N SER A 3 -12.14 -4.34 -22.48
CA SER A 3 -12.91 -5.49 -22.01
C SER A 3 -12.48 -5.83 -20.58
N ALA A 4 -13.43 -5.87 -19.65
CA ALA A 4 -13.19 -6.27 -18.28
C ALA A 4 -13.51 -7.77 -18.12
N ILE A 5 -12.58 -8.49 -17.46
CA ILE A 5 -12.72 -9.91 -17.16
C ILE A 5 -12.76 -10.05 -15.63
N PRO A 6 -13.95 -10.19 -15.02
CA PRO A 6 -14.07 -10.32 -13.59
C PRO A 6 -13.66 -11.72 -13.14
N THR A 7 -12.49 -11.85 -12.53
CA THR A 7 -11.96 -13.15 -12.06
C THR A 7 -12.23 -13.39 -10.59
N SER A 8 -12.66 -12.33 -9.83
CA SER A 8 -12.81 -12.38 -8.38
C SER A 8 -11.50 -12.67 -7.64
N SER A 9 -11.56 -12.88 -6.34
CA SER A 9 -10.42 -13.29 -5.51
C SER A 9 -10.29 -14.81 -5.47
N GLY A 10 -9.09 -15.32 -5.20
CA GLY A 10 -8.79 -16.74 -5.12
C GLY A 10 -8.48 -17.39 -6.48
N ASN A 11 -8.09 -18.65 -6.43
CA ASN A 11 -7.68 -19.44 -7.60
C ASN A 11 -6.67 -18.70 -8.51
N THR A 12 -5.55 -18.30 -7.93
CA THR A 12 -4.54 -17.46 -8.59
C THR A 12 -3.96 -18.10 -9.84
N GLU A 13 -3.77 -19.42 -9.84
CA GLU A 13 -3.26 -20.14 -11.02
C GLU A 13 -4.21 -19.98 -12.21
N ARG A 14 -5.53 -20.13 -11.99
CA ARG A 14 -6.52 -19.90 -13.04
C ARG A 14 -6.53 -18.45 -13.54
N GLN A 15 -6.27 -17.48 -12.67
CA GLN A 15 -6.17 -16.09 -13.10
C GLN A 15 -4.94 -15.89 -14.01
N ILE A 16 -3.84 -16.57 -13.72
CA ILE A 16 -2.63 -16.56 -14.56
C ILE A 16 -2.93 -17.19 -15.93
N GLU A 17 -3.56 -18.34 -15.97
CA GLU A 17 -4.00 -18.98 -17.23
C GLU A 17 -4.87 -18.03 -18.06
N LEU A 18 -5.88 -17.40 -17.45
CA LEU A 18 -6.74 -16.43 -18.13
C LEU A 18 -5.96 -15.20 -18.63
N MET A 19 -4.99 -14.72 -17.89
CA MET A 19 -4.13 -13.61 -18.34
C MET A 19 -3.34 -13.97 -19.60
N GLN A 20 -2.82 -15.20 -19.66
CA GLN A 20 -2.06 -15.70 -20.81
C GLN A 20 -2.98 -15.94 -22.02
N ASP A 21 -4.06 -16.71 -21.84
CA ASP A 21 -4.99 -17.09 -22.90
C ASP A 21 -5.67 -15.90 -23.58
N LEU A 22 -6.10 -14.93 -22.75
CA LEU A 22 -6.80 -13.74 -23.24
C LEU A 22 -5.87 -12.59 -23.59
N GLY A 23 -4.58 -12.73 -23.29
CA GLY A 23 -3.58 -11.69 -23.52
C GLY A 23 -3.90 -10.39 -22.78
N SER A 24 -4.26 -10.51 -21.51
CA SER A 24 -4.61 -9.36 -20.67
C SER A 24 -3.46 -8.33 -20.61
N THR A 25 -3.79 -7.05 -20.76
CA THR A 25 -2.79 -5.97 -20.78
C THR A 25 -2.75 -5.14 -19.49
N ALA A 26 -3.76 -5.28 -18.62
CA ALA A 26 -3.83 -4.63 -17.33
C ALA A 26 -4.44 -5.55 -16.28
N MET A 27 -4.00 -5.41 -15.03
CA MET A 27 -4.58 -6.10 -13.87
C MET A 27 -4.95 -5.06 -12.80
N ALA A 28 -6.17 -5.17 -12.25
CA ALA A 28 -6.63 -4.35 -11.14
C ALA A 28 -6.78 -5.21 -9.88
N CYS A 29 -6.05 -4.90 -8.82
CA CYS A 29 -6.09 -5.62 -7.55
C CYS A 29 -5.44 -4.80 -6.42
N THR A 30 -5.28 -5.38 -5.22
CA THR A 30 -4.42 -4.80 -4.19
C THR A 30 -2.94 -5.03 -4.51
N PRO A 31 -2.03 -4.12 -4.14
CA PRO A 31 -0.60 -4.33 -4.38
C PRO A 31 -0.06 -5.60 -3.70
N SER A 32 -0.51 -5.90 -2.48
CA SER A 32 -0.11 -7.13 -1.78
C SER A 32 -0.57 -8.40 -2.49
N TYR A 33 -1.76 -8.40 -3.11
CA TYR A 33 -2.21 -9.54 -3.90
C TYR A 33 -1.40 -9.69 -5.19
N PHE A 34 -1.03 -8.59 -5.83
CA PHE A 34 -0.17 -8.64 -7.03
C PHE A 34 1.20 -9.25 -6.74
N LEU A 35 1.79 -8.93 -5.60
CA LEU A 35 3.04 -9.56 -5.16
C LEU A 35 2.88 -11.07 -4.98
N TYR A 36 1.75 -11.50 -4.40
CA TYR A 36 1.44 -12.93 -4.31
C TYR A 36 1.25 -13.57 -5.68
N VAL A 37 0.60 -12.90 -6.62
CA VAL A 37 0.49 -13.35 -8.03
C VAL A 37 1.89 -13.55 -8.62
N ASN A 38 2.80 -12.60 -8.43
CA ASN A 38 4.19 -12.71 -8.90
C ASN A 38 4.95 -13.88 -8.26
N GLU A 39 4.71 -14.17 -6.95
CA GLU A 39 5.25 -15.38 -6.32
C GLU A 39 4.74 -16.66 -6.99
N VAL A 40 3.45 -16.72 -7.37
CA VAL A 40 2.87 -17.88 -8.05
C VAL A 40 3.44 -18.03 -9.47
N PHE A 41 3.64 -16.95 -10.22
CA PHE A 41 4.35 -16.98 -11.50
C PHE A 41 5.73 -17.64 -11.35
N LYS A 42 6.52 -17.20 -10.37
CA LYS A 42 7.84 -17.77 -10.10
C LYS A 42 7.77 -19.26 -9.74
N LYS A 43 6.78 -19.68 -8.94
CA LYS A 43 6.58 -21.10 -8.59
C LYS A 43 6.22 -21.97 -9.79
N LEU A 44 5.50 -21.41 -10.75
CA LEU A 44 5.16 -22.10 -12.02
C LEU A 44 6.31 -22.09 -13.03
N GLY A 45 7.44 -21.43 -12.71
CA GLY A 45 8.59 -21.32 -13.60
C GLY A 45 8.36 -20.41 -14.81
N ILE A 46 7.42 -19.48 -14.71
CA ILE A 46 7.07 -18.49 -15.74
C ILE A 46 7.24 -17.07 -15.19
N SER A 47 7.30 -16.08 -16.08
CA SER A 47 7.52 -14.69 -15.76
C SER A 47 6.40 -13.79 -16.30
N ILE A 48 6.05 -12.74 -15.57
CA ILE A 48 5.06 -11.77 -16.03
C ILE A 48 5.55 -11.08 -17.31
N ALA A 49 6.83 -10.72 -17.37
CA ALA A 49 7.42 -9.98 -18.48
C ALA A 49 7.46 -10.77 -19.78
N ASP A 50 7.80 -12.07 -19.71
CA ASP A 50 8.05 -12.88 -20.90
C ASP A 50 6.82 -13.69 -21.32
N ASP A 51 6.00 -14.13 -20.36
CA ASP A 51 4.92 -15.09 -20.60
C ASP A 51 3.53 -14.45 -20.63
N THR A 52 3.42 -13.11 -20.44
CA THR A 52 2.16 -12.38 -20.52
C THR A 52 2.24 -11.15 -21.43
N LYS A 53 1.08 -10.53 -21.71
CA LYS A 53 0.98 -9.22 -22.36
C LYS A 53 0.72 -8.08 -21.37
N LEU A 54 0.87 -8.34 -20.08
CA LEU A 54 0.59 -7.37 -19.03
C LEU A 54 1.54 -6.17 -19.14
N LYS A 55 0.98 -4.95 -19.16
CA LYS A 55 1.73 -3.70 -19.29
C LYS A 55 1.64 -2.85 -18.04
N CYS A 56 0.53 -2.97 -17.31
CA CYS A 56 0.31 -2.17 -16.11
C CYS A 56 -0.55 -2.89 -15.08
N GLY A 57 -0.31 -2.53 -13.83
CA GLY A 57 -1.17 -2.80 -12.70
C GLY A 57 -1.88 -1.52 -12.26
N ILE A 58 -3.15 -1.64 -11.85
CA ILE A 58 -3.94 -0.58 -11.26
C ILE A 58 -4.21 -1.01 -9.83
N PHE A 59 -3.46 -0.45 -8.89
CA PHE A 59 -3.39 -0.93 -7.52
C PHE A 59 -4.03 0.05 -6.54
N GLY A 60 -4.74 -0.48 -5.55
CA GLY A 60 -5.38 0.32 -4.53
C GLY A 60 -6.07 -0.52 -3.47
N ALA A 61 -7.01 0.08 -2.76
CA ALA A 61 -7.76 -0.50 -1.66
C ALA A 61 -6.94 -0.76 -0.37
N GLU A 62 -5.64 -0.58 -0.40
CA GLU A 62 -4.75 -0.55 0.75
C GLU A 62 -3.65 0.50 0.54
N PRO A 63 -3.13 1.13 1.62
CA PRO A 63 -1.95 1.99 1.50
C PRO A 63 -0.73 1.18 1.07
N TRP A 64 0.11 1.75 0.22
CA TRP A 64 1.36 1.15 -0.23
C TRP A 64 2.41 2.21 -0.55
N SER A 65 3.68 1.88 -0.39
CA SER A 65 4.79 2.82 -0.48
C SER A 65 5.32 2.99 -1.91
N GLU A 66 6.10 4.05 -2.13
CA GLU A 66 6.82 4.25 -3.40
C GLU A 66 7.92 3.19 -3.59
N GLU A 67 8.50 2.73 -2.49
CA GLU A 67 9.47 1.64 -2.45
C GLU A 67 8.84 0.34 -2.94
N MET A 68 7.61 0.03 -2.53
CA MET A 68 6.86 -1.12 -3.04
C MET A 68 6.55 -0.97 -4.53
N ARG A 69 6.18 0.23 -5.01
CA ARG A 69 6.01 0.50 -6.43
C ARG A 69 7.26 0.14 -7.22
N ARG A 70 8.41 0.65 -6.79
CA ARG A 70 9.71 0.38 -7.44
C ARG A 70 9.98 -1.12 -7.52
N ARG A 71 9.79 -1.84 -6.42
CA ARG A 71 9.96 -3.31 -6.40
C ARG A 71 9.05 -4.03 -7.38
N ILE A 72 7.77 -3.69 -7.41
CA ILE A 72 6.81 -4.27 -8.37
C ILE A 72 7.28 -4.02 -9.80
N GLU A 73 7.61 -2.78 -10.16
CA GLU A 73 8.03 -2.42 -11.50
C GLU A 73 9.35 -3.11 -11.90
N GLU A 74 10.33 -3.16 -11.00
CA GLU A 74 11.63 -3.81 -11.22
C GLU A 74 11.51 -5.33 -11.38
N GLN A 75 10.70 -5.98 -10.53
CA GLN A 75 10.55 -7.44 -10.58
C GLN A 75 9.72 -7.94 -11.75
N THR A 76 8.80 -7.14 -12.26
CA THR A 76 7.78 -7.61 -13.21
C THR A 76 7.77 -6.91 -14.56
N GLY A 77 8.49 -5.78 -14.67
CA GLY A 77 8.55 -4.98 -15.89
C GLY A 77 7.28 -4.18 -16.24
N ILE A 78 6.21 -4.28 -15.44
CA ILE A 78 4.97 -3.52 -15.66
C ILE A 78 5.05 -2.12 -15.05
N LYS A 79 4.11 -1.24 -15.43
CA LYS A 79 3.88 0.04 -14.74
C LYS A 79 2.80 -0.10 -13.66
N ALA A 80 3.09 0.40 -12.46
CA ALA A 80 2.21 0.28 -11.29
C ALA A 80 1.54 1.63 -10.97
N TYR A 81 0.25 1.75 -11.25
CA TYR A 81 -0.53 2.96 -11.03
C TYR A 81 -1.37 2.85 -9.77
N ASP A 82 -1.37 3.93 -8.99
CA ASP A 82 -2.19 4.04 -7.80
C ASP A 82 -3.62 4.47 -8.16
N ILE A 83 -4.60 3.86 -7.49
CA ILE A 83 -6.01 4.19 -7.61
C ILE A 83 -6.63 4.32 -6.23
N PHE A 84 -7.45 5.35 -6.05
CA PHE A 84 -8.14 5.62 -4.79
C PHE A 84 -9.65 5.69 -4.98
N GLY A 85 -10.37 5.23 -4.00
CA GLY A 85 -11.82 5.35 -3.90
C GLY A 85 -12.36 4.62 -2.70
N THR A 86 -13.58 4.97 -2.31
CA THR A 86 -14.33 4.31 -1.25
C THR A 86 -15.72 3.97 -1.73
N SER A 87 -16.35 2.95 -1.14
CA SER A 87 -17.72 2.54 -1.51
C SER A 87 -18.73 3.65 -1.29
N GLU A 88 -18.51 4.50 -0.29
CA GLU A 88 -19.38 5.62 0.08
C GLU A 88 -19.40 6.69 -1.01
N ILE A 89 -18.28 6.89 -1.70
CA ILE A 89 -18.18 7.91 -2.75
C ILE A 89 -18.66 7.35 -4.09
N SER A 90 -17.99 6.36 -4.66
CA SER A 90 -18.35 5.70 -5.92
C SER A 90 -17.42 4.54 -6.28
N GLY A 91 -16.81 3.85 -5.30
CA GLY A 91 -15.80 2.82 -5.56
C GLY A 91 -14.45 3.38 -6.06
N PRO A 92 -13.57 2.56 -6.62
CA PRO A 92 -12.27 3.02 -7.12
C PRO A 92 -12.48 3.96 -8.32
N LEU A 93 -12.18 5.23 -8.12
CA LEU A 93 -12.55 6.28 -9.05
C LEU A 93 -11.39 7.18 -9.46
N PHE A 94 -10.59 7.63 -8.48
CA PHE A 94 -9.46 8.53 -8.71
C PHE A 94 -8.23 7.72 -9.08
N THR A 95 -7.50 8.13 -10.11
CA THR A 95 -6.36 7.35 -10.61
C THR A 95 -5.19 8.23 -11.01
N GLU A 96 -4.00 7.70 -10.89
CA GLU A 96 -2.80 8.29 -11.44
C GLU A 96 -2.84 8.34 -12.96
N CYS A 97 -2.02 9.21 -13.53
CA CYS A 97 -1.68 9.22 -14.94
C CYS A 97 -0.30 8.58 -15.17
N THR A 98 0.14 8.54 -16.43
CA THR A 98 1.43 7.97 -16.83
C THR A 98 2.66 8.63 -16.20
N TYR A 99 2.51 9.80 -15.58
CA TYR A 99 3.59 10.49 -14.87
C TYR A 99 3.73 10.06 -13.42
N GLN A 100 2.78 9.28 -12.87
CA GLN A 100 2.81 8.77 -11.49
C GLN A 100 3.09 9.87 -10.43
N ASP A 101 2.56 11.06 -10.67
CA ASP A 101 2.75 12.27 -9.84
C ASP A 101 1.45 12.65 -9.14
N GLY A 102 0.94 11.73 -8.33
CA GLY A 102 -0.31 11.85 -7.58
C GLY A 102 -1.56 11.43 -8.34
N ILE A 103 -2.60 11.16 -7.57
CA ILE A 103 -3.88 10.61 -8.01
C ILE A 103 -4.79 11.76 -8.41
N HIS A 104 -5.18 11.82 -9.66
CA HIS A 104 -6.08 12.85 -10.20
C HIS A 104 -7.49 12.71 -9.66
N ILE A 105 -8.09 13.83 -9.29
CA ILE A 105 -9.45 13.93 -8.79
C ILE A 105 -10.34 14.51 -9.87
N TRP A 106 -11.55 14.00 -9.98
CA TRP A 106 -12.57 14.52 -10.87
C TRP A 106 -13.27 15.71 -10.22
N ALA A 107 -12.68 16.90 -10.31
CA ALA A 107 -13.13 18.11 -9.64
C ALA A 107 -14.48 18.67 -10.13
N ASP A 108 -14.99 18.15 -11.21
CA ASP A 108 -16.36 18.39 -11.70
C ASP A 108 -17.41 17.53 -10.96
N GLN A 109 -17.00 16.44 -10.32
CA GLN A 109 -17.86 15.51 -9.59
C GLN A 109 -17.66 15.57 -8.07
N PHE A 110 -16.49 16.02 -7.63
CA PHE A 110 -16.09 15.98 -6.22
C PHE A 110 -15.32 17.24 -5.82
N LEU A 111 -15.73 17.84 -4.71
CA LEU A 111 -14.91 18.80 -3.98
C LEU A 111 -14.13 18.05 -2.92
N ILE A 112 -12.80 18.25 -2.89
CA ILE A 112 -11.93 17.68 -1.87
C ILE A 112 -11.29 18.77 -1.03
N GLU A 113 -11.11 18.46 0.24
CA GLU A 113 -10.40 19.25 1.22
C GLU A 113 -9.41 18.36 1.97
N VAL A 114 -8.34 18.93 2.48
CA VAL A 114 -7.52 18.29 3.51
C VAL A 114 -7.64 19.14 4.76
N ILE A 115 -7.96 18.49 5.88
CA ILE A 115 -8.20 19.16 7.15
C ILE A 115 -7.25 18.64 8.22
N ASP A 116 -7.00 19.46 9.22
CA ASP A 116 -6.42 19.00 10.48
C ASP A 116 -7.42 18.04 11.17
N PRO A 117 -7.02 16.81 11.49
CA PRO A 117 -7.95 15.81 12.04
C PRO A 117 -8.46 16.16 13.44
N GLU A 118 -7.75 17.01 14.21
CA GLU A 118 -8.12 17.42 15.57
C GLU A 118 -9.02 18.64 15.56
N THR A 119 -8.64 19.69 14.82
CA THR A 119 -9.37 20.96 14.79
C THR A 119 -10.49 20.99 13.75
N GLY A 120 -10.38 20.19 12.68
CA GLY A 120 -11.29 20.21 11.54
C GLY A 120 -11.09 21.41 10.62
N GLU A 121 -10.07 22.22 10.84
CA GLU A 121 -9.72 23.38 10.00
C GLU A 121 -9.09 22.90 8.68
N GLN A 122 -9.43 23.59 7.60
CA GLN A 122 -8.85 23.31 6.28
C GLN A 122 -7.38 23.72 6.25
N LEU A 123 -6.53 22.80 5.78
CA LEU A 123 -5.10 23.01 5.63
C LEU A 123 -4.75 23.59 4.25
N ALA A 124 -3.59 24.20 4.17
CA ALA A 124 -3.09 24.75 2.92
C ALA A 124 -2.62 23.62 1.96
N ASP A 125 -2.54 23.97 0.68
CA ASP A 125 -2.01 23.10 -0.37
C ASP A 125 -0.56 22.67 -0.03
N GLY A 126 -0.28 21.39 -0.08
CA GLY A 126 1.00 20.80 0.32
C GLY A 126 1.10 20.35 1.78
N GLU A 127 0.16 20.70 2.62
CA GLU A 127 0.12 20.23 4.02
C GLU A 127 -0.56 18.86 4.14
N ARG A 128 -0.09 18.06 5.09
CA ARG A 128 -0.61 16.72 5.39
C ARG A 128 -1.78 16.81 6.35
N GLY A 129 -2.90 16.19 6.00
CA GLY A 129 -4.07 16.08 6.87
C GLY A 129 -5.03 15.00 6.43
N GLU A 130 -6.22 15.00 7.02
CA GLU A 130 -7.29 14.05 6.72
C GLU A 130 -8.05 14.48 5.48
N LEU A 131 -8.29 13.55 4.56
CA LEU A 131 -9.06 13.76 3.34
C LEU A 131 -10.55 13.86 3.64
N VAL A 132 -11.15 14.93 3.15
CA VAL A 132 -12.58 15.19 3.22
C VAL A 132 -13.14 15.33 1.82
N VAL A 133 -14.28 14.70 1.57
CA VAL A 133 -14.90 14.70 0.25
C VAL A 133 -16.35 15.16 0.32
N THR A 134 -16.71 16.06 -0.60
CA THR A 134 -18.09 16.44 -0.90
C THR A 134 -18.44 15.96 -2.30
N THR A 135 -19.54 15.22 -2.43
CA THR A 135 -20.04 14.77 -3.74
C THR A 135 -20.91 15.88 -4.36
N LEU A 136 -20.62 16.25 -5.61
CA LEU A 136 -21.32 17.35 -6.29
C LEU A 136 -22.48 16.88 -7.19
N ALA A 137 -22.36 15.68 -7.75
CA ALA A 137 -23.33 15.15 -8.72
C ALA A 137 -24.04 13.87 -8.26
N LYS A 138 -23.75 13.37 -7.06
CA LYS A 138 -24.35 12.14 -6.56
C LYS A 138 -25.75 12.39 -6.01
N GLU A 139 -26.76 11.78 -6.62
CA GLU A 139 -28.18 11.94 -6.22
C GLU A 139 -28.54 11.02 -5.04
N ALA A 140 -28.13 9.75 -5.10
CA ALA A 140 -28.33 8.82 -4.02
C ALA A 140 -27.18 8.89 -3.02
N LEU A 141 -27.50 9.07 -1.72
CA LEU A 141 -26.54 9.25 -0.65
C LEU A 141 -25.54 10.39 -0.93
N PRO A 142 -26.00 11.65 -1.09
CA PRO A 142 -25.08 12.78 -1.22
C PRO A 142 -24.28 12.95 0.05
N LEU A 143 -22.97 13.11 -0.10
CA LEU A 143 -22.04 13.29 1.03
C LEU A 143 -21.54 14.73 1.03
N ILE A 144 -21.68 15.40 2.16
CA ILE A 144 -21.21 16.78 2.37
C ILE A 144 -20.14 16.74 3.45
N ARG A 145 -18.93 17.18 3.09
CA ARG A 145 -17.75 17.18 3.96
C ARG A 145 -17.55 15.84 4.71
N TYR A 146 -17.62 14.75 3.96
CA TYR A 146 -17.45 13.41 4.51
C TYR A 146 -15.98 13.14 4.82
N ARG A 147 -15.68 12.92 6.10
CA ARG A 147 -14.35 12.57 6.60
C ARG A 147 -14.09 11.10 6.31
N ILE A 148 -13.10 10.82 5.46
CA ILE A 148 -12.80 9.45 5.01
C ILE A 148 -11.91 8.71 6.02
N GLY A 149 -11.14 9.45 6.81
CA GLY A 149 -10.15 8.91 7.71
C GLY A 149 -8.77 8.68 7.06
N ASP A 150 -8.64 8.85 5.76
CA ASP A 150 -7.36 8.68 5.06
C ASP A 150 -6.52 9.97 5.14
N LEU A 151 -5.23 9.80 5.45
CA LEU A 151 -4.25 10.89 5.51
C LEU A 151 -3.56 11.03 4.17
N THR A 152 -3.55 12.23 3.63
CA THR A 152 -2.90 12.56 2.36
C THR A 152 -2.47 14.04 2.33
N VAL A 153 -2.04 14.47 1.15
CA VAL A 153 -1.69 15.87 0.82
C VAL A 153 -2.41 16.22 -0.47
N ILE A 154 -3.00 17.41 -0.56
CA ILE A 154 -3.49 17.96 -1.84
C ILE A 154 -2.33 18.68 -2.54
N ARG A 155 -2.25 18.51 -3.84
CA ARG A 155 -1.40 19.31 -4.72
C ARG A 155 -2.25 19.88 -5.85
N SER A 156 -2.38 21.19 -5.87
CA SER A 156 -3.01 21.95 -6.93
C SER A 156 -2.05 22.21 -8.11
N GLY A 157 -2.59 22.71 -9.18
CA GLY A 157 -1.83 23.07 -10.38
C GLY A 157 -1.75 21.99 -11.45
N PRO A 158 -1.28 22.36 -12.63
CA PRO A 158 -1.31 21.49 -13.81
C PRO A 158 -0.34 20.30 -13.64
N CYS A 159 -0.78 19.14 -14.08
CA CYS A 159 0.08 17.97 -14.22
C CYS A 159 0.77 17.98 -15.60
N LYS A 160 1.92 17.34 -15.68
CA LYS A 160 2.64 17.12 -16.95
C LYS A 160 1.80 16.40 -18.01
N CYS A 161 0.77 15.66 -17.61
CA CYS A 161 -0.18 15.01 -18.51
C CYS A 161 -1.18 15.98 -19.17
N GLY A 162 -1.16 17.27 -18.83
CA GLY A 162 -2.05 18.31 -19.33
C GLY A 162 -3.34 18.51 -18.53
N ARG A 163 -3.64 17.65 -17.54
CA ARG A 163 -4.81 17.85 -16.65
C ARG A 163 -4.54 18.96 -15.66
N THR A 164 -5.59 19.75 -15.39
CA THR A 164 -5.60 20.88 -14.44
C THR A 164 -6.29 20.54 -13.13
N HIS A 165 -6.94 19.38 -13.03
CA HIS A 165 -7.56 18.92 -11.80
C HIS A 165 -6.53 18.79 -10.68
N PRO A 166 -6.88 19.09 -9.42
CA PRO A 166 -6.02 18.83 -8.27
C PRO A 166 -5.74 17.33 -8.15
N ARG A 167 -4.68 17.00 -7.44
CA ARG A 167 -4.28 15.63 -7.15
C ARG A 167 -4.18 15.45 -5.66
N ILE A 168 -4.63 14.31 -5.17
CA ILE A 168 -4.17 13.83 -3.86
C ILE A 168 -2.86 13.06 -4.07
N MET A 169 -1.97 13.22 -3.14
CA MET A 169 -0.76 12.42 -3.12
C MET A 169 -1.10 11.02 -2.58
N ARG A 170 -0.12 10.17 -2.50
CA ARG A 170 -0.30 8.82 -1.94
C ARG A 170 -0.98 8.86 -0.57
N ILE A 171 -1.83 7.90 -0.30
CA ILE A 171 -2.40 7.72 1.03
C ILE A 171 -1.28 7.29 1.99
N LEU A 172 -1.08 8.09 3.02
CA LEU A 172 0.02 7.93 3.99
C LEU A 172 -0.37 6.99 5.15
N GLY A 173 -1.64 6.67 5.27
CA GLY A 173 -2.24 5.85 6.31
C GLY A 173 -3.64 6.36 6.64
N ARG A 174 -4.24 5.79 7.67
CA ARG A 174 -5.55 6.19 8.17
C ARG A 174 -5.43 6.75 9.57
N THR A 175 -6.34 7.64 9.95
CA THR A 175 -6.42 8.16 11.32
C THR A 175 -6.75 7.05 12.33
N ASP A 176 -7.50 6.04 11.90
CA ASP A 176 -7.94 4.88 12.70
C ASP A 176 -6.97 3.66 12.63
N ASP A 177 -6.04 3.63 11.68
CA ASP A 177 -4.98 2.60 11.60
C ASP A 177 -3.69 3.02 12.34
N MET A 178 -3.67 4.19 12.92
CA MET A 178 -2.55 4.70 13.69
C MET A 178 -2.39 3.88 14.97
N ILE A 179 -1.21 3.31 15.15
CA ILE A 179 -0.85 2.57 16.36
C ILE A 179 -0.13 3.51 17.31
N ILE A 180 -0.65 3.67 18.52
CA ILE A 180 0.06 4.41 19.56
C ILE A 180 0.89 3.42 20.39
N VAL A 181 2.20 3.58 20.37
CA VAL A 181 3.14 2.77 21.15
C VAL A 181 3.96 3.68 22.03
N ARG A 182 3.79 3.59 23.34
CA ARG A 182 4.48 4.47 24.34
C ARG A 182 4.33 5.97 24.04
N GLY A 183 3.13 6.38 23.59
CA GLY A 183 2.84 7.78 23.26
C GLY A 183 3.37 8.25 21.91
N ILE A 184 3.93 7.37 21.09
CA ILE A 184 4.40 7.68 19.74
C ILE A 184 3.45 7.06 18.72
N ASN A 185 3.06 7.87 17.74
CA ASN A 185 2.21 7.46 16.64
C ASN A 185 3.04 6.70 15.58
N VAL A 186 2.67 5.46 15.32
CA VAL A 186 3.29 4.57 14.33
C VAL A 186 2.28 4.26 13.24
N PHE A 187 2.64 4.51 11.99
CA PHE A 187 1.83 4.14 10.84
C PHE A 187 2.47 2.96 10.12
N PRO A 188 1.70 1.91 9.77
CA PRO A 188 2.21 0.74 9.05
C PRO A 188 2.97 1.09 7.76
N GLY A 189 2.52 2.12 7.03
CA GLY A 189 3.18 2.58 5.81
C GLY A 189 4.60 3.14 6.03
N GLN A 190 4.90 3.70 7.21
CA GLN A 190 6.26 4.13 7.54
C GLN A 190 7.19 2.92 7.71
N VAL A 191 6.69 1.87 8.34
CA VAL A 191 7.44 0.61 8.49
C VAL A 191 7.66 -0.04 7.13
N GLU A 192 6.62 -0.08 6.29
CA GLU A 192 6.71 -0.61 4.94
C GLU A 192 7.80 0.08 4.12
N ALA A 193 7.81 1.41 4.10
CA ALA A 193 8.79 2.18 3.34
C ALA A 193 10.23 1.81 3.74
N VAL A 194 10.49 1.69 5.05
CA VAL A 194 11.81 1.27 5.55
C VAL A 194 12.18 -0.14 5.15
N LEU A 195 11.24 -1.08 5.27
CA LEU A 195 11.48 -2.49 4.96
C LEU A 195 11.71 -2.70 3.46
N MET A 196 10.91 -2.04 2.62
CA MET A 196 11.01 -2.17 1.16
C MET A 196 12.30 -1.55 0.58
N ASP A 197 12.96 -0.67 1.30
CA ASP A 197 14.26 -0.10 0.89
C ASP A 197 15.47 -1.02 1.20
N ILE A 198 15.24 -2.15 1.89
CA ILE A 198 16.28 -3.13 2.24
C ILE A 198 16.16 -4.35 1.31
N PRO A 199 17.09 -4.57 0.37
CA PRO A 199 16.98 -5.63 -0.65
C PRO A 199 16.88 -7.05 -0.10
N GLU A 200 17.50 -7.30 1.06
CA GLU A 200 17.54 -8.61 1.71
C GLU A 200 16.22 -8.99 2.40
N VAL A 201 15.30 -8.03 2.52
CA VAL A 201 13.96 -8.21 3.12
C VAL A 201 12.94 -8.47 2.03
N ALA A 202 12.06 -9.44 2.24
CA ALA A 202 10.93 -9.71 1.36
C ALA A 202 9.76 -8.75 1.61
N GLU A 203 8.73 -8.81 0.78
CA GLU A 203 7.62 -7.84 0.76
C GLU A 203 6.54 -8.11 1.83
N HIS A 204 6.69 -9.21 2.57
CA HIS A 204 5.71 -9.62 3.57
C HIS A 204 6.20 -9.32 4.98
N TYR A 205 5.42 -8.51 5.68
CA TYR A 205 5.71 -8.10 7.06
C TYR A 205 4.43 -7.98 7.88
N GLN A 206 4.58 -7.99 9.19
CA GLN A 206 3.49 -7.85 10.14
C GLN A 206 3.95 -7.10 11.40
N LEU A 207 3.14 -6.17 11.87
CA LEU A 207 3.34 -5.42 13.08
C LEU A 207 2.54 -6.09 14.20
N VAL A 208 3.21 -6.55 15.23
CA VAL A 208 2.54 -7.11 16.40
C VAL A 208 2.72 -6.16 17.57
N VAL A 209 1.61 -5.62 18.02
CA VAL A 209 1.58 -4.75 19.21
C VAL A 209 1.11 -5.59 20.39
N ASP A 210 1.84 -5.52 21.48
CA ASP A 210 1.55 -6.25 22.69
C ASP A 210 1.82 -5.37 23.91
N ARG A 211 1.41 -5.81 25.09
CA ARG A 211 1.69 -5.13 26.36
C ARG A 211 2.38 -6.06 27.33
N GLU A 212 3.62 -5.75 27.64
CA GLU A 212 4.41 -6.48 28.63
C GLU A 212 4.61 -5.60 29.86
N LYS A 213 4.15 -6.06 31.02
CA LYS A 213 4.33 -5.37 32.32
C LYS A 213 3.99 -3.87 32.26
N GLU A 214 2.81 -3.52 31.74
CA GLU A 214 2.29 -2.15 31.59
C GLU A 214 2.95 -1.30 30.51
N LEU A 215 3.94 -1.81 29.77
CA LEU A 215 4.57 -1.11 28.66
C LEU A 215 4.17 -1.74 27.32
N ASP A 216 3.76 -0.89 26.41
CA ASP A 216 3.48 -1.32 25.04
C ASP A 216 4.78 -1.70 24.33
N THR A 217 4.75 -2.82 23.63
CA THR A 217 5.85 -3.33 22.82
C THR A 217 5.44 -3.41 21.36
N LEU A 218 6.36 -3.05 20.47
CA LEU A 218 6.20 -3.20 19.03
C LEU A 218 7.19 -4.25 18.53
N ARG A 219 6.65 -5.29 17.89
CA ARG A 219 7.45 -6.30 17.20
C ARG A 219 7.13 -6.22 15.71
N VAL A 220 8.17 -6.18 14.90
CA VAL A 220 8.08 -6.19 13.44
C VAL A 220 8.58 -7.55 12.96
N GLN A 221 7.64 -8.38 12.53
CA GLN A 221 7.95 -9.63 11.84
C GLN A 221 8.10 -9.35 10.36
N VAL A 222 9.17 -9.81 9.74
CA VAL A 222 9.43 -9.61 8.33
C VAL A 222 10.09 -10.83 7.71
N GLU A 223 9.59 -11.24 6.56
CA GLU A 223 10.21 -12.31 5.79
C GLU A 223 11.51 -11.84 5.16
N VAL A 224 12.50 -12.70 5.12
CA VAL A 224 13.72 -12.49 4.35
C VAL A 224 13.58 -13.12 2.97
N THR A 225 14.44 -12.71 2.03
CA THR A 225 14.48 -13.35 0.71
C THR A 225 15.02 -14.78 0.82
N GLN A 226 14.68 -15.65 -0.13
CA GLN A 226 15.10 -17.06 -0.11
C GLN A 226 16.63 -17.23 -0.10
N ASP A 227 17.33 -16.34 -0.79
CA ASP A 227 18.80 -16.37 -0.88
C ASP A 227 19.44 -16.10 0.50
N VAL A 228 18.92 -15.08 1.20
CA VAL A 228 19.41 -14.71 2.54
C VAL A 228 19.09 -15.78 3.59
N PHE A 229 17.94 -16.46 3.46
CA PHE A 229 17.56 -17.50 4.41
C PHE A 229 18.47 -18.74 4.33
N SER A 230 19.05 -19.02 3.17
CA SER A 230 19.98 -20.11 2.95
C SER A 230 21.40 -19.84 3.46
N ASP A 231 21.70 -18.60 3.86
CA ASP A 231 23.02 -18.15 4.29
C ASP A 231 23.31 -18.43 5.79
N LYS A 232 24.44 -17.95 6.27
CA LYS A 232 24.91 -18.20 7.64
C LYS A 232 24.08 -17.40 8.67
N ILE A 233 23.90 -17.98 9.85
CA ILE A 233 23.23 -17.31 10.99
C ILE A 233 23.85 -15.95 11.33
N SER A 234 25.17 -15.78 11.13
CA SER A 234 25.86 -14.49 11.30
C SER A 234 25.26 -13.38 10.43
N ASP A 235 24.84 -13.69 9.21
CA ASP A 235 24.37 -12.72 8.23
C ASP A 235 22.94 -12.28 8.57
N LEU A 236 22.13 -13.21 9.08
CA LEU A 236 20.80 -12.89 9.64
C LEU A 236 20.91 -11.94 10.84
N MET A 237 21.89 -12.15 11.74
CA MET A 237 22.11 -11.23 12.88
C MET A 237 22.55 -9.82 12.43
N VAL A 238 23.32 -9.73 11.37
CA VAL A 238 23.71 -8.43 10.78
C VAL A 238 22.51 -7.76 10.16
N LEU A 239 21.69 -8.49 9.42
CA LEU A 239 20.46 -7.98 8.80
C LEU A 239 19.45 -7.52 9.85
N GLU A 240 19.21 -8.30 10.92
CA GLU A 240 18.32 -7.90 12.02
C GLU A 240 18.73 -6.55 12.62
N LYS A 241 20.03 -6.35 12.88
CA LYS A 241 20.57 -5.08 13.39
C LYS A 241 20.38 -3.94 12.37
N LYS A 242 20.60 -4.19 11.08
CA LYS A 242 20.38 -3.22 10.00
C LYS A 242 18.92 -2.76 9.96
N VAL A 243 17.97 -3.69 9.96
CA VAL A 243 16.54 -3.42 9.97
C VAL A 243 16.12 -2.68 11.24
N THR A 244 16.57 -3.16 12.42
CA THR A 244 16.27 -2.53 13.70
C THR A 244 16.73 -1.07 13.74
N LYS A 245 17.94 -0.79 13.28
CA LYS A 245 18.49 0.58 13.24
C LYS A 245 17.73 1.47 12.27
N ALA A 246 17.38 0.96 11.10
CA ALA A 246 16.62 1.72 10.11
C ALA A 246 15.22 2.08 10.64
N LEU A 247 14.50 1.11 11.22
CA LEU A 247 13.20 1.36 11.84
C LEU A 247 13.29 2.35 13.01
N GLN A 248 14.28 2.22 13.88
CA GLN A 248 14.46 3.13 15.01
C GLN A 248 14.69 4.59 14.55
N THR A 249 15.40 4.78 13.44
CA THR A 249 15.66 6.12 12.88
C THR A 249 14.37 6.80 12.40
N VAL A 250 13.44 6.04 11.82
CA VAL A 250 12.19 6.59 11.25
C VAL A 250 11.08 6.68 12.30
N LEU A 251 10.96 5.66 13.14
CA LEU A 251 9.86 5.57 14.11
C LEU A 251 10.14 6.31 15.42
N ASN A 252 11.39 6.64 15.73
CA ASN A 252 11.84 7.20 17.01
C ASN A 252 11.46 6.33 18.24
N ILE A 253 11.19 5.05 18.03
CA ILE A 253 10.97 4.04 19.08
C ILE A 253 11.77 2.79 18.78
N SER A 254 12.06 2.01 19.83
CA SER A 254 12.67 0.70 19.67
C SER A 254 11.59 -0.33 19.34
N ALA A 255 11.67 -0.90 18.15
CA ALA A 255 10.90 -2.06 17.74
C ALA A 255 11.76 -3.31 17.80
N ARG A 256 11.19 -4.43 18.24
CA ARG A 256 11.84 -5.74 18.16
C ARG A 256 11.64 -6.29 16.75
N VAL A 257 12.71 -6.48 16.01
CA VAL A 257 12.68 -7.10 14.69
C VAL A 257 12.77 -8.63 14.84
N GLU A 258 11.97 -9.34 14.08
CA GLU A 258 11.96 -10.79 13.99
C GLU A 258 12.00 -11.18 12.51
N LEU A 259 13.17 -11.65 12.06
CA LEU A 259 13.33 -12.18 10.71
C LEU A 259 12.73 -13.58 10.66
N VAL A 260 11.84 -13.83 9.70
CA VAL A 260 11.15 -15.10 9.54
C VAL A 260 11.38 -15.69 8.16
N GLU A 261 11.18 -17.00 8.04
CA GLU A 261 11.32 -17.74 6.79
C GLU A 261 10.33 -17.24 5.73
N PRO A 262 10.69 -17.30 4.45
CA PRO A 262 9.75 -17.06 3.35
C PRO A 262 8.51 -17.96 3.46
N GLY A 263 7.32 -17.38 3.33
CA GLY A 263 6.05 -18.10 3.45
C GLY A 263 5.49 -18.24 4.87
N THR A 264 6.17 -17.68 5.89
CA THR A 264 5.70 -17.70 7.29
C THR A 264 4.51 -16.79 7.52
N ILE A 265 4.52 -15.61 6.91
CA ILE A 265 3.44 -14.61 7.04
C ILE A 265 2.31 -14.98 6.08
N PRO A 266 1.06 -15.11 6.57
CA PRO A 266 -0.07 -15.50 5.73
C PRO A 266 -0.28 -14.56 4.54
N ARG A 267 -0.49 -15.12 3.37
CA ARG A 267 -0.84 -14.37 2.15
C ARG A 267 -2.31 -14.00 2.17
N SER A 268 -2.60 -12.74 1.91
CA SER A 268 -3.98 -12.27 1.81
C SER A 268 -4.46 -12.32 0.36
N MET A 269 -5.68 -12.81 0.17
CA MET A 269 -6.38 -12.76 -1.11
C MET A 269 -7.06 -11.41 -1.38
N GLY A 270 -6.96 -10.50 -0.43
CA GLY A 270 -7.49 -9.14 -0.48
C GLY A 270 -6.52 -8.17 0.17
N LYS A 271 -7.00 -7.35 1.13
CA LYS A 271 -6.15 -6.43 1.90
C LYS A 271 -5.22 -7.22 2.83
N ALA A 272 -3.94 -6.83 2.88
CA ALA A 272 -3.00 -7.42 3.81
C ALA A 272 -3.33 -7.00 5.25
N GLN A 273 -3.35 -7.98 6.16
CA GLN A 273 -3.45 -7.70 7.59
C GLN A 273 -2.06 -7.35 8.13
N ARG A 274 -1.73 -6.06 8.09
CA ARG A 274 -0.41 -5.56 8.51
C ARG A 274 -0.26 -5.42 10.02
N VAL A 275 -1.35 -5.30 10.76
CA VAL A 275 -1.33 -5.04 12.21
C VAL A 275 -2.07 -6.14 12.97
N ILE A 276 -1.43 -6.66 14.00
CA ILE A 276 -2.02 -7.53 15.03
C ILE A 276 -1.86 -6.83 16.37
N ASP A 277 -2.93 -6.24 16.87
CA ASP A 277 -2.95 -5.66 18.20
C ASP A 277 -3.44 -6.72 19.21
N LYS A 278 -2.53 -7.13 20.10
CA LYS A 278 -2.80 -8.12 21.15
C LYS A 278 -3.11 -7.50 22.50
N ARG A 279 -3.05 -6.18 22.58
CA ARG A 279 -3.37 -5.49 23.82
C ARG A 279 -4.84 -5.72 24.17
N LYS A 280 -5.09 -6.18 25.38
CA LYS A 280 -6.43 -6.22 25.92
C LYS A 280 -6.82 -4.79 26.31
N ILE A 281 -7.70 -4.18 25.52
CA ILE A 281 -8.32 -2.89 25.80
C ILE A 281 -9.57 -3.13 26.65
#